data_51352c498aa28d6893ecebbcbe560c87
#
_entry.id   51352c498aa28d6893ecebbcbe560c87
#
_cell.length_a   1.000
_cell.length_b   1.000
_cell.length_c   1.000
_cell.angle_alpha   90.00
_cell.angle_beta   90.00
_cell.angle_gamma   90.00
#
_symmetry.space_group_name_H-M   'P 1'
#
loop_
_entity.id
_entity.type
_entity.pdbx_description
1 polymer ?
#
loop_
_entity_poly.entity_id
_entity_poly.type
_entity_poly.pdbx_seq_one_letter_code
_entity_poly.pdbx_strand_id
1 'polypeptide(L)'
;MASEINLFYFEKFIPHQPNIIFQGDAVVTSKGKLRLTKTEDGEPVYQSVGRALHITPVHIWDSKKTKVANFFTAFSFTIHAPDVNKTADGLAFFLAPPDDKPKQGGGYLGLFNEGEKAPVVAVEFDTFINKNRDIDDPNPLHIGLNFMSIKSRATVPWVFENDSEAVVFISYDGSSKALDATLVYNNTTYFSLPTQVVDLRDALPDWVRVGFSAATGQSDPEFVETHDVNFWLFASCYKDDPATLAKTLTGINPDLA
;
A
#
# COMPACT_ATOMS: atom_id res chain seq x y z
N MET A 1 20.88 16.89 -18.00
CA MET A 1 20.61 16.66 -16.57
C MET A 1 20.15 15.21 -16.43
N ALA A 2 20.79 14.44 -15.56
CA ALA A 2 20.40 13.06 -15.33
C ALA A 2 18.94 13.02 -14.80
N SER A 3 18.13 12.11 -15.33
CA SER A 3 16.80 11.86 -14.78
C SER A 3 17.00 11.24 -13.40
N GLU A 4 16.42 11.85 -12.38
CA GLU A 4 16.38 11.24 -11.05
C GLU A 4 15.46 10.03 -11.13
N ILE A 5 16.05 8.84 -11.09
CA ILE A 5 15.33 7.56 -11.09
C ILE A 5 15.51 6.98 -9.70
N ASN A 6 14.39 6.72 -9.01
CA ASN A 6 14.39 5.90 -7.81
C ASN A 6 13.92 4.50 -8.22
N LEU A 7 14.69 3.49 -7.84
CA LEU A 7 14.39 2.10 -8.15
C LEU A 7 14.88 1.21 -7.03
N PHE A 8 14.01 0.33 -6.54
CA PHE A 8 14.39 -0.74 -5.63
C PHE A 8 13.53 -1.98 -5.85
N TYR A 9 14.09 -3.13 -5.48
CA TYR A 9 13.44 -4.43 -5.58
C TYR A 9 13.83 -5.32 -4.41
N PHE A 10 12.83 -5.88 -3.75
CA PHE A 10 12.96 -6.92 -2.73
C PHE A 10 12.23 -8.17 -3.20
N GLU A 11 12.96 -9.17 -3.70
CA GLU A 11 12.40 -10.48 -4.04
C GLU A 11 11.88 -11.20 -2.79
N LYS A 12 12.58 -11.01 -1.68
CA LYS A 12 12.22 -11.41 -0.32
C LYS A 12 12.89 -10.48 0.67
N PHE A 13 12.42 -10.49 1.90
CA PHE A 13 12.98 -9.65 2.97
C PHE A 13 13.91 -10.45 3.87
N ILE A 14 14.89 -9.78 4.47
CA ILE A 14 15.80 -10.38 5.45
C ILE A 14 15.57 -9.73 6.83
N PRO A 15 15.81 -10.45 7.95
CA PRO A 15 15.73 -9.86 9.28
C PRO A 15 16.56 -8.57 9.37
N HIS A 16 15.97 -7.53 9.98
CA HIS A 16 16.58 -6.18 10.05
C HIS A 16 16.93 -5.57 8.68
N GLN A 17 16.06 -5.78 7.69
CA GLN A 17 16.23 -5.24 6.33
C GLN A 17 16.72 -3.79 6.35
N PRO A 18 17.95 -3.46 5.90
CA PRO A 18 18.57 -2.17 6.16
C PRO A 18 17.91 -0.99 5.46
N ASN A 19 17.18 -1.27 4.36
CA ASN A 19 16.53 -0.24 3.55
C ASN A 19 15.04 -0.07 3.91
N ILE A 20 14.58 -0.66 5.01
CA ILE A 20 13.20 -0.56 5.50
C ILE A 20 13.18 0.07 6.89
N ILE A 21 12.31 1.06 7.07
CA ILE A 21 11.94 1.61 8.37
C ILE A 21 10.73 0.83 8.86
N PHE A 22 10.87 0.16 10.00
CA PHE A 22 9.80 -0.55 10.67
C PHE A 22 9.16 0.37 11.71
N GLN A 23 7.84 0.39 11.75
CA GLN A 23 7.05 1.15 12.73
C GLN A 23 5.93 0.27 13.27
N GLY A 24 5.60 0.44 14.57
CA GLY A 24 4.61 -0.43 15.24
C GLY A 24 5.06 -1.88 15.27
N ASP A 25 4.16 -2.77 14.90
CA ASP A 25 4.35 -4.23 15.02
C ASP A 25 5.04 -4.88 13.79
N ALA A 26 5.40 -4.08 12.77
CA ALA A 26 5.98 -4.61 11.55
C ALA A 26 7.35 -5.27 11.78
N VAL A 27 7.55 -6.45 11.21
CA VAL A 27 8.77 -7.25 11.30
C VAL A 27 9.05 -8.01 10.01
N VAL A 28 10.23 -8.59 9.88
CA VAL A 28 10.49 -9.62 8.86
C VAL A 28 10.45 -11.00 9.51
N THR A 29 9.65 -11.89 8.95
CA THR A 29 9.52 -13.27 9.43
C THR A 29 10.75 -14.10 9.06
N SER A 30 10.94 -15.24 9.74
CA SER A 30 12.00 -16.20 9.39
C SER A 30 11.85 -16.80 7.98
N LYS A 31 10.66 -16.70 7.38
CA LYS A 31 10.38 -17.13 6.00
C LYS A 31 10.70 -16.03 4.96
N GLY A 32 11.19 -14.86 5.38
CA GLY A 32 11.53 -13.76 4.49
C GLY A 32 10.34 -12.95 3.99
N LYS A 33 9.24 -12.94 4.73
CA LYS A 33 8.06 -12.11 4.46
C LYS A 33 8.08 -10.86 5.34
N LEU A 34 7.68 -9.74 4.81
CA LEU A 34 7.47 -8.52 5.56
C LEU A 34 6.07 -8.57 6.20
N ARG A 35 6.01 -8.97 7.46
CA ARG A 35 4.78 -9.05 8.26
C ARG A 35 4.47 -7.69 8.87
N LEU A 36 3.28 -7.18 8.61
CA LEU A 36 2.88 -5.85 9.08
C LEU A 36 2.17 -5.93 10.45
N THR A 37 1.41 -6.97 10.72
CA THR A 37 0.66 -7.13 11.98
C THR A 37 1.25 -8.23 12.86
N LYS A 38 1.11 -8.07 14.17
CA LYS A 38 1.71 -8.95 15.18
C LYS A 38 1.05 -10.33 15.20
N THR A 39 1.85 -11.34 15.52
CA THR A 39 1.36 -12.68 15.87
C THR A 39 1.91 -13.11 17.24
N GLU A 40 1.12 -13.89 17.99
CA GLU A 40 1.55 -14.59 19.20
C GLU A 40 1.31 -16.08 18.98
N ASP A 41 2.33 -16.90 19.24
CA ASP A 41 2.32 -18.35 18.99
C ASP A 41 1.91 -18.75 17.56
N GLY A 42 2.14 -17.85 16.58
CA GLY A 42 1.80 -18.04 15.16
C GLY A 42 0.43 -17.50 14.75
N GLU A 43 -0.44 -17.19 15.69
CA GLU A 43 -1.79 -16.68 15.47
C GLU A 43 -1.83 -15.14 15.46
N PRO A 44 -2.66 -14.51 14.60
CA PRO A 44 -2.84 -13.07 14.59
C PRO A 44 -3.47 -12.57 15.90
N VAL A 45 -3.10 -11.34 16.30
CA VAL A 45 -3.66 -10.71 17.49
C VAL A 45 -4.42 -9.44 17.14
N TYR A 46 -5.43 -9.09 17.92
CA TYR A 46 -6.18 -7.86 17.76
C TYR A 46 -5.40 -6.62 18.22
N GLN A 47 -5.86 -5.44 17.83
CA GLN A 47 -5.23 -4.14 18.15
C GLN A 47 -3.78 -4.02 17.65
N SER A 48 -3.41 -4.77 16.64
CA SER A 48 -2.10 -4.67 16.01
C SER A 48 -2.11 -3.61 14.92
N VAL A 49 -1.05 -2.81 14.87
CA VAL A 49 -0.79 -1.82 13.81
C VAL A 49 0.69 -1.85 13.46
N GLY A 50 0.99 -2.03 12.19
CA GLY A 50 2.37 -2.01 11.73
C GLY A 50 2.53 -1.38 10.36
N ARG A 51 3.67 -0.69 10.20
CA ARG A 51 4.02 -0.03 8.95
C ARG A 51 5.46 -0.35 8.57
N ALA A 52 5.72 -0.46 7.29
CA ALA A 52 7.06 -0.64 6.75
C ALA A 52 7.27 0.32 5.57
N LEU A 53 8.26 1.19 5.65
CA LEU A 53 8.53 2.20 4.64
C LEU A 53 9.93 2.05 4.08
N HIS A 54 10.11 2.32 2.79
CA HIS A 54 11.45 2.43 2.23
C HIS A 54 12.21 3.61 2.87
N ILE A 55 13.48 3.38 3.25
CA ILE A 55 14.27 4.37 3.99
C ILE A 55 14.58 5.63 3.17
N THR A 56 14.78 5.46 1.85
CA THR A 56 15.09 6.59 0.96
C THR A 56 13.82 7.32 0.57
N PRO A 57 13.68 8.62 0.85
CA PRO A 57 12.58 9.41 0.34
C PRO A 57 12.58 9.48 -1.18
N VAL A 58 11.39 9.59 -1.75
CA VAL A 58 11.14 9.75 -3.18
C VAL A 58 10.73 11.18 -3.45
N HIS A 59 11.38 11.83 -4.40
CA HIS A 59 11.00 13.17 -4.88
C HIS A 59 9.89 13.01 -5.93
N ILE A 60 8.63 13.26 -5.55
CA ILE A 60 7.47 12.97 -6.40
C ILE A 60 6.97 14.18 -7.20
N TRP A 61 7.34 15.40 -6.82
CA TRP A 61 7.08 16.59 -7.63
C TRP A 61 8.11 17.70 -7.37
N ASP A 62 8.33 18.56 -8.35
CA ASP A 62 9.31 19.64 -8.27
C ASP A 62 8.59 20.99 -8.46
N SER A 63 8.53 21.77 -7.38
CA SER A 63 7.89 23.09 -7.37
C SER A 63 8.52 24.09 -8.36
N LYS A 64 9.82 23.94 -8.65
CA LYS A 64 10.55 24.81 -9.58
C LYS A 64 10.29 24.44 -11.03
N LYS A 65 10.03 23.16 -11.32
CA LYS A 65 9.82 22.63 -12.68
C LYS A 65 8.35 22.36 -12.98
N THR A 66 7.45 22.53 -12.00
CA THR A 66 6.01 22.23 -12.12
C THR A 66 5.71 20.80 -12.60
N LYS A 67 6.68 19.90 -12.49
CA LYS A 67 6.59 18.50 -12.92
C LYS A 67 6.23 17.60 -11.76
N VAL A 68 5.39 16.62 -12.05
CA VAL A 68 5.08 15.50 -11.16
C VAL A 68 5.73 14.23 -11.71
N ALA A 69 6.33 13.41 -10.85
CA ALA A 69 6.98 12.18 -11.29
C ALA A 69 5.94 11.10 -11.65
N ASN A 70 6.29 10.27 -12.62
CA ASN A 70 5.63 9.00 -12.81
C ASN A 70 6.14 8.02 -11.75
N PHE A 71 5.29 7.11 -11.28
CA PHE A 71 5.74 5.96 -10.52
C PHE A 71 5.01 4.68 -10.91
N PHE A 72 5.65 3.58 -10.62
CA PHE A 72 5.09 2.24 -10.70
C PHE A 72 5.53 1.43 -9.48
N THR A 73 4.62 0.65 -8.94
CA THR A 73 4.96 -0.34 -7.91
C THR A 73 4.25 -1.67 -8.21
N ALA A 74 4.99 -2.75 -7.99
CA ALA A 74 4.44 -4.09 -8.00
C ALA A 74 4.82 -4.79 -6.69
N PHE A 75 3.88 -5.46 -6.08
CA PHE A 75 4.11 -6.24 -4.86
C PHE A 75 3.13 -7.39 -4.78
N SER A 76 3.45 -8.39 -3.97
CA SER A 76 2.45 -9.36 -3.59
C SER A 76 2.28 -9.42 -2.08
N PHE A 77 1.09 -9.79 -1.67
CA PHE A 77 0.79 -10.01 -0.27
C PHE A 77 -0.07 -11.26 -0.06
N THR A 78 -0.04 -11.77 1.15
CA THR A 78 -0.92 -12.83 1.61
C THR A 78 -1.56 -12.38 2.92
N ILE A 79 -2.88 -12.51 3.00
CA ILE A 79 -3.64 -12.34 4.23
C ILE A 79 -4.06 -13.72 4.71
N HIS A 80 -3.85 -13.98 6.01
CA HIS A 80 -4.35 -15.19 6.66
C HIS A 80 -5.26 -14.80 7.81
N ALA A 81 -6.52 -15.23 7.75
CA ALA A 81 -7.50 -15.13 8.81
C ALA A 81 -7.85 -16.53 9.32
N PRO A 82 -7.80 -16.78 10.63
CA PRO A 82 -8.22 -18.06 11.21
C PRO A 82 -9.70 -18.38 10.94
N ASP A 83 -10.54 -17.34 10.89
CA ASP A 83 -11.95 -17.43 10.49
C ASP A 83 -12.21 -16.40 9.38
N VAL A 84 -12.52 -16.87 8.18
CA VAL A 84 -12.77 -16.03 6.99
C VAL A 84 -14.01 -15.12 7.13
N ASN A 85 -14.86 -15.35 8.13
CA ASN A 85 -15.99 -14.49 8.44
C ASN A 85 -15.67 -13.42 9.49
N LYS A 86 -14.45 -13.42 10.02
CA LYS A 86 -13.98 -12.52 11.08
C LYS A 86 -12.66 -11.87 10.71
N THR A 87 -12.57 -11.40 9.47
CA THR A 87 -11.43 -10.62 8.95
C THR A 87 -11.51 -9.17 9.44
N ALA A 88 -10.38 -8.54 9.71
CA ALA A 88 -10.22 -7.10 9.94
C ALA A 88 -8.74 -6.72 10.08
N ASP A 89 -8.39 -5.52 9.67
CA ASP A 89 -9.13 -4.48 8.92
C ASP A 89 -8.60 -4.37 7.49
N GLY A 90 -7.45 -4.99 7.18
CA GLY A 90 -6.82 -4.96 5.87
C GLY A 90 -5.45 -4.29 5.86
N LEU A 91 -4.96 -4.02 4.66
CA LEU A 91 -3.67 -3.35 4.44
C LEU A 91 -3.77 -2.29 3.33
N ALA A 92 -2.77 -1.41 3.28
CA ALA A 92 -2.63 -0.41 2.23
C ALA A 92 -1.17 -0.25 1.77
N PHE A 93 -0.98 0.01 0.47
CA PHE A 93 0.22 0.68 -0.04
C PHE A 93 -0.01 2.19 0.05
N PHE A 94 0.97 2.96 0.54
CA PHE A 94 0.77 4.39 0.76
C PHE A 94 2.01 5.25 0.46
N LEU A 95 1.74 6.53 0.21
CA LEU A 95 2.72 7.62 0.14
C LEU A 95 2.38 8.63 1.25
N ALA A 96 3.39 9.07 2.01
CA ALA A 96 3.24 10.04 3.09
C ALA A 96 4.51 10.90 3.25
N PRO A 97 4.47 12.03 4.01
CA PRO A 97 5.65 12.79 4.36
C PRO A 97 6.75 11.91 4.98
N PRO A 98 8.05 12.25 4.77
CA PRO A 98 9.15 11.40 5.24
C PRO A 98 9.20 11.16 6.75
N ASP A 99 8.63 12.04 7.54
CA ASP A 99 8.58 12.00 9.00
C ASP A 99 7.23 11.52 9.56
N ASP A 100 6.31 11.09 8.68
CA ASP A 100 4.98 10.60 9.10
C ASP A 100 5.09 9.40 10.04
N LYS A 101 4.18 9.36 11.03
CA LYS A 101 4.16 8.36 12.09
C LYS A 101 2.88 7.54 12.05
N PRO A 102 2.90 6.33 12.62
CA PRO A 102 1.68 5.54 12.79
C PRO A 102 0.60 6.34 13.51
N LYS A 103 -0.64 6.17 13.04
CA LYS A 103 -1.83 6.78 13.58
C LYS A 103 -2.78 5.71 14.12
N GLN A 104 -4.07 5.98 14.16
CA GLN A 104 -5.07 5.06 14.71
C GLN A 104 -5.12 3.76 13.90
N GLY A 105 -5.24 2.64 14.60
CA GLY A 105 -5.42 1.31 14.01
C GLY A 105 -6.87 1.03 13.63
N GLY A 106 -7.20 -0.26 13.51
CA GLY A 106 -8.51 -0.66 13.02
C GLY A 106 -8.73 -0.19 11.59
N GLY A 107 -9.94 0.17 11.23
CA GLY A 107 -10.29 0.69 9.92
C GLY A 107 -9.58 1.97 9.48
N TYR A 108 -8.76 2.61 10.34
CA TYR A 108 -7.88 3.72 9.97
C TYR A 108 -6.50 3.26 9.45
N LEU A 109 -6.22 1.97 9.49
CA LEU A 109 -5.05 1.30 8.93
C LEU A 109 -3.69 1.89 9.37
N GLY A 110 -3.61 2.57 10.54
CA GLY A 110 -2.39 3.26 10.98
C GLY A 110 -2.01 4.49 10.14
N LEU A 111 -2.87 4.94 9.24
CA LEU A 111 -2.64 6.02 8.27
C LEU A 111 -3.38 7.31 8.62
N PHE A 112 -4.53 7.20 9.28
CA PHE A 112 -5.39 8.34 9.60
C PHE A 112 -5.80 8.32 11.07
N ASN A 113 -6.28 9.44 11.57
CA ASN A 113 -6.99 9.56 12.85
C ASN A 113 -8.46 9.91 12.58
N GLU A 114 -9.32 9.58 13.53
CA GLU A 114 -10.74 9.93 13.49
C GLU A 114 -10.93 11.45 13.31
N GLY A 115 -11.77 11.82 12.32
CA GLY A 115 -12.10 13.21 12.03
C GLY A 115 -10.99 14.05 11.41
N GLU A 116 -9.83 13.47 11.11
CA GLU A 116 -8.67 14.22 10.63
C GLU A 116 -8.34 13.93 9.15
N LYS A 117 -7.94 14.98 8.45
CA LYS A 117 -7.25 14.83 7.16
C LYS A 117 -5.76 14.68 7.41
N ALA A 118 -5.12 13.84 6.59
CA ALA A 118 -3.68 13.63 6.64
C ALA A 118 -3.06 13.74 5.23
N PRO A 119 -1.81 14.21 5.09
CA PRO A 119 -1.11 14.25 3.80
C PRO A 119 -0.67 12.84 3.38
N VAL A 120 -1.66 11.99 3.10
CA VAL A 120 -1.50 10.58 2.73
C VAL A 120 -2.30 10.31 1.48
N VAL A 121 -1.70 9.57 0.54
CA VAL A 121 -2.38 8.93 -0.58
C VAL A 121 -2.13 7.44 -0.47
N ALA A 122 -3.20 6.62 -0.49
CA ALA A 122 -3.08 5.18 -0.31
C ALA A 122 -4.03 4.43 -1.24
N VAL A 123 -3.62 3.22 -1.61
CA VAL A 123 -4.50 2.19 -2.17
C VAL A 123 -4.69 1.15 -1.09
N GLU A 124 -5.92 1.04 -0.58
CA GLU A 124 -6.30 0.10 0.47
C GLU A 124 -6.92 -1.17 -0.10
N PHE A 125 -6.71 -2.26 0.61
CA PHE A 125 -7.30 -3.58 0.40
C PHE A 125 -8.05 -3.92 1.68
N ASP A 126 -9.31 -3.53 1.73
CA ASP A 126 -10.15 -3.55 2.91
C ASP A 126 -10.79 -4.92 3.10
N THR A 127 -10.65 -5.50 4.28
CA THR A 127 -11.18 -6.81 4.66
C THR A 127 -12.29 -6.73 5.70
N PHE A 128 -12.71 -5.50 6.09
CA PHE A 128 -13.76 -5.27 7.07
C PHE A 128 -14.62 -4.06 6.70
N ILE A 129 -15.93 -4.17 6.88
CA ILE A 129 -16.87 -3.09 6.53
C ILE A 129 -17.13 -2.19 7.74
N ASN A 130 -16.50 -1.03 7.77
CA ASN A 130 -16.69 -0.01 8.77
C ASN A 130 -17.87 0.89 8.44
N LYS A 131 -18.86 0.96 9.33
CA LYS A 131 -20.07 1.78 9.16
C LYS A 131 -20.08 3.05 10.03
N ASN A 132 -18.91 3.46 10.54
CA ASN A 132 -18.82 4.73 11.24
C ASN A 132 -18.83 5.92 10.24
N ARG A 133 -19.10 7.13 10.76
CA ARG A 133 -19.28 8.32 9.95
C ARG A 133 -18.06 8.69 9.10
N ASP A 134 -16.87 8.43 9.60
CA ASP A 134 -15.62 8.91 8.97
C ASP A 134 -15.14 7.98 7.86
N ILE A 135 -15.38 6.68 8.00
CA ILE A 135 -14.96 5.65 7.05
C ILE A 135 -16.09 5.38 6.05
N ASP A 136 -17.26 4.93 6.53
CA ASP A 136 -18.49 4.73 5.74
C ASP A 136 -18.25 3.83 4.51
N ASP A 137 -17.64 2.67 4.75
CA ASP A 137 -17.28 1.74 3.70
C ASP A 137 -18.46 1.27 2.86
N PRO A 138 -18.26 1.03 1.57
CA PRO A 138 -19.24 0.33 0.75
C PRO A 138 -19.43 -1.11 1.25
N ASN A 139 -20.44 -1.77 0.74
CA ASN A 139 -20.63 -3.20 0.89
C ASN A 139 -20.67 -3.80 -0.53
N PRO A 140 -19.82 -4.76 -0.89
CA PRO A 140 -18.96 -5.63 -0.03
C PRO A 140 -17.56 -5.05 0.26
N LEU A 141 -16.62 -5.92 0.72
CA LEU A 141 -15.19 -5.60 0.84
C LEU A 141 -14.66 -4.97 -0.45
N HIS A 142 -13.67 -4.09 -0.34
CA HIS A 142 -13.30 -3.27 -1.48
C HIS A 142 -11.79 -3.00 -1.58
N ILE A 143 -11.35 -2.67 -2.78
CA ILE A 143 -10.11 -1.94 -3.02
C ILE A 143 -10.49 -0.47 -3.13
N GLY A 144 -9.80 0.41 -2.40
CA GLY A 144 -10.13 1.82 -2.34
C GLY A 144 -8.95 2.75 -2.58
N LEU A 145 -9.23 3.97 -3.05
CA LEU A 145 -8.27 5.05 -3.10
C LEU A 145 -8.54 6.05 -1.98
N ASN A 146 -7.65 6.11 -1.02
CA ASN A 146 -7.65 7.15 0.02
C ASN A 146 -6.85 8.37 -0.45
N PHE A 147 -7.43 9.53 -0.34
CA PHE A 147 -6.81 10.80 -0.70
C PHE A 147 -7.04 11.83 0.41
N MET A 148 -6.05 12.00 1.27
CA MET A 148 -6.09 12.84 2.48
C MET A 148 -7.17 12.44 3.50
N SER A 149 -7.83 11.32 3.33
CA SER A 149 -8.93 10.84 4.15
C SER A 149 -8.98 9.33 4.10
N ILE A 150 -9.37 8.71 5.21
CA ILE A 150 -9.64 7.27 5.23
C ILE A 150 -10.87 6.92 4.40
N LYS A 151 -11.85 7.82 4.31
CA LYS A 151 -12.98 7.61 3.41
C LYS A 151 -12.51 7.58 1.97
N SER A 152 -12.65 6.44 1.35
CA SER A 152 -12.20 6.19 -0.02
C SER A 152 -12.88 7.10 -1.03
N ARG A 153 -12.08 7.73 -1.89
CA ARG A 153 -12.54 8.57 -3.01
C ARG A 153 -13.18 7.76 -4.13
N ALA A 154 -12.66 6.56 -4.35
CA ALA A 154 -13.15 5.60 -5.33
C ALA A 154 -12.94 4.19 -4.78
N THR A 155 -13.83 3.28 -5.10
CA THR A 155 -13.77 1.89 -4.66
C THR A 155 -14.18 0.94 -5.79
N VAL A 156 -13.69 -0.29 -5.70
CA VAL A 156 -14.16 -1.42 -6.50
C VAL A 156 -14.39 -2.62 -5.58
N PRO A 157 -15.49 -3.36 -5.72
CA PRO A 157 -15.69 -4.58 -4.95
C PRO A 157 -14.54 -5.57 -5.15
N TRP A 158 -14.14 -6.23 -4.07
CA TRP A 158 -13.07 -7.21 -4.06
C TRP A 158 -13.54 -8.50 -3.37
N VAL A 159 -13.15 -9.64 -3.91
CA VAL A 159 -13.35 -10.94 -3.27
C VAL A 159 -12.04 -11.33 -2.61
N PHE A 160 -12.03 -11.36 -1.28
CA PHE A 160 -10.89 -11.79 -0.49
C PHE A 160 -10.71 -13.31 -0.60
N GLU A 161 -9.51 -13.76 -0.95
CA GLU A 161 -9.12 -15.16 -0.99
C GLU A 161 -8.10 -15.44 0.13
N ASN A 162 -8.56 -16.06 1.23
CA ASN A 162 -7.73 -16.39 2.38
C ASN A 162 -6.54 -17.28 2.00
N ASP A 163 -5.35 -16.98 2.53
CA ASP A 163 -4.09 -17.70 2.25
C ASP A 163 -3.61 -17.64 0.79
N SER A 164 -4.35 -16.99 -0.11
CA SER A 164 -3.94 -16.83 -1.50
C SER A 164 -3.00 -15.65 -1.67
N GLU A 165 -2.01 -15.79 -2.54
CA GLU A 165 -1.13 -14.68 -2.91
C GLU A 165 -1.83 -13.75 -3.89
N ALA A 166 -2.03 -12.50 -3.48
CA ALA A 166 -2.49 -11.41 -4.32
C ALA A 166 -1.29 -10.67 -4.89
N VAL A 167 -1.23 -10.52 -6.21
CA VAL A 167 -0.24 -9.67 -6.90
C VAL A 167 -0.90 -8.34 -7.24
N VAL A 168 -0.24 -7.24 -6.90
CA VAL A 168 -0.77 -5.89 -7.10
C VAL A 168 0.15 -5.08 -7.98
N PHE A 169 -0.45 -4.31 -8.88
CA PHE A 169 0.19 -3.32 -9.73
C PHE A 169 -0.47 -1.97 -9.51
N ILE A 170 0.32 -0.95 -9.17
CA ILE A 170 -0.16 0.43 -9.05
C ILE A 170 0.74 1.30 -9.92
N SER A 171 0.14 2.13 -10.77
CA SER A 171 0.85 3.10 -11.60
C SER A 171 0.28 4.50 -11.45
N TYR A 172 1.13 5.49 -11.61
CA TYR A 172 0.77 6.89 -11.65
C TYR A 172 1.50 7.60 -12.78
N ASP A 173 0.74 8.24 -13.64
CA ASP A 173 1.26 9.12 -14.69
C ASP A 173 1.18 10.58 -14.23
N GLY A 174 2.33 11.20 -14.00
CA GLY A 174 2.41 12.59 -13.51
C GLY A 174 1.93 13.63 -14.49
N SER A 175 1.86 13.33 -15.80
CA SER A 175 1.38 14.25 -16.83
C SER A 175 -0.14 14.28 -16.92
N SER A 176 -0.78 13.14 -16.97
CA SER A 176 -2.24 12.99 -16.96
C SER A 176 -2.84 12.99 -15.55
N LYS A 177 -1.99 12.79 -14.50
CA LYS A 177 -2.38 12.61 -13.10
C LYS A 177 -3.25 11.37 -12.89
N ALA A 178 -3.15 10.41 -13.79
CA ALA A 178 -3.90 9.15 -13.74
C ALA A 178 -3.23 8.17 -12.78
N LEU A 179 -4.00 7.66 -11.83
CA LEU A 179 -3.63 6.59 -10.93
C LEU A 179 -4.48 5.36 -11.27
N ASP A 180 -3.82 4.24 -11.50
CA ASP A 180 -4.42 2.94 -11.74
C ASP A 180 -3.93 1.95 -10.70
N ALA A 181 -4.82 1.04 -10.26
CA ALA A 181 -4.48 -0.04 -9.36
C ALA A 181 -5.22 -1.32 -9.78
N THR A 182 -4.48 -2.43 -9.84
CA THR A 182 -5.02 -3.75 -10.18
C THR A 182 -4.46 -4.79 -9.23
N LEU A 183 -5.34 -5.64 -8.71
CA LEU A 183 -5.01 -6.84 -7.93
C LEU A 183 -5.35 -8.07 -8.75
N VAL A 184 -4.50 -9.08 -8.69
CA VAL A 184 -4.64 -10.33 -9.44
C VAL A 184 -4.42 -11.52 -8.52
N TYR A 185 -5.38 -12.47 -8.52
CA TYR A 185 -5.21 -13.81 -7.93
C TYR A 185 -4.99 -14.84 -9.03
N ASN A 186 -4.04 -15.76 -8.82
CA ASN A 186 -3.82 -16.93 -9.67
C ASN A 186 -3.68 -16.63 -11.19
N ASN A 187 -3.24 -15.42 -11.57
CA ASN A 187 -3.13 -14.94 -12.95
C ASN A 187 -4.43 -14.98 -13.77
N THR A 188 -5.59 -15.10 -13.11
CA THR A 188 -6.89 -15.28 -13.80
C THR A 188 -8.00 -14.38 -13.25
N THR A 189 -7.97 -14.05 -11.96
CA THR A 189 -9.00 -13.22 -11.32
C THR A 189 -8.46 -11.82 -11.09
N TYR A 190 -9.09 -10.81 -11.71
CA TYR A 190 -8.63 -9.42 -11.72
C TYR A 190 -9.64 -8.51 -11.03
N PHE A 191 -9.14 -7.61 -10.18
CA PHE A 191 -9.90 -6.51 -9.58
C PHE A 191 -9.17 -5.21 -9.87
N SER A 192 -9.76 -4.35 -10.68
CA SER A 192 -9.13 -3.08 -11.08
C SER A 192 -9.96 -1.90 -10.59
N LEU A 193 -9.30 -1.04 -9.82
CA LEU A 193 -9.85 0.26 -9.48
C LEU A 193 -9.99 1.09 -10.77
N PRO A 194 -11.15 1.70 -11.04
CA PRO A 194 -11.27 2.61 -12.18
C PRO A 194 -10.23 3.72 -12.10
N THR A 195 -9.57 4.04 -13.22
CA THR A 195 -8.56 5.12 -13.30
C THR A 195 -9.04 6.38 -12.59
N GLN A 196 -8.24 6.87 -11.65
CA GLN A 196 -8.52 8.08 -10.89
C GLN A 196 -7.60 9.21 -11.32
N VAL A 197 -8.17 10.36 -11.64
CA VAL A 197 -7.39 11.57 -11.88
C VAL A 197 -7.20 12.32 -10.58
N VAL A 198 -5.99 12.30 -10.03
CA VAL A 198 -5.62 12.92 -8.75
C VAL A 198 -4.29 13.68 -8.88
N ASP A 199 -4.25 14.93 -8.45
CA ASP A 199 -3.00 15.67 -8.40
C ASP A 199 -2.31 15.40 -7.05
N LEU A 200 -1.19 14.70 -7.06
CA LEU A 200 -0.46 14.37 -5.83
C LEU A 200 0.00 15.62 -5.07
N ARG A 201 0.16 16.75 -5.74
CA ARG A 201 0.55 18.03 -5.12
C ARG A 201 -0.51 18.60 -4.20
N ASP A 202 -1.79 18.21 -4.41
CA ASP A 202 -2.90 18.65 -3.55
C ASP A 202 -2.90 17.94 -2.19
N ALA A 203 -2.20 16.79 -2.09
CA ALA A 203 -2.21 15.94 -0.91
C ALA A 203 -0.84 15.79 -0.24
N LEU A 204 0.25 15.83 -1.00
CA LEU A 204 1.55 15.38 -0.55
C LEU A 204 2.62 16.48 -0.69
N PRO A 205 3.64 16.53 0.19
CA PRO A 205 4.83 17.35 -0.04
C PRO A 205 5.63 16.82 -1.24
N ASP A 206 6.62 17.58 -1.68
CA ASP A 206 7.50 17.24 -2.80
C ASP A 206 8.34 15.97 -2.54
N TRP A 207 8.69 15.70 -1.29
CA TRP A 207 9.36 14.47 -0.86
C TRP A 207 8.43 13.61 -0.01
N VAL A 208 8.36 12.32 -0.34
CA VAL A 208 7.56 11.33 0.38
C VAL A 208 8.37 10.08 0.70
N ARG A 209 7.88 9.27 1.63
CA ARG A 209 8.20 7.84 1.71
C ARG A 209 7.05 7.02 1.19
N VAL A 210 7.40 5.90 0.58
CA VAL A 210 6.45 4.87 0.12
C VAL A 210 6.55 3.65 1.02
N GLY A 211 5.46 2.94 1.21
CA GLY A 211 5.45 1.77 2.08
C GLY A 211 4.10 1.12 2.23
N PHE A 212 4.01 0.25 3.22
CA PHE A 212 2.82 -0.51 3.57
C PHE A 212 2.39 -0.22 4.99
N SER A 213 1.10 -0.27 5.23
CA SER A 213 0.48 -0.17 6.54
C SER A 213 -0.63 -1.21 6.64
N ALA A 214 -0.81 -1.80 7.82
CA ALA A 214 -1.90 -2.71 8.08
C ALA A 214 -2.34 -2.59 9.55
N ALA A 215 -3.59 -2.98 9.80
CA ALA A 215 -4.13 -3.07 11.14
C ALA A 215 -5.06 -4.27 11.27
N THR A 216 -5.25 -4.73 12.51
CA THR A 216 -6.27 -5.70 12.90
C THR A 216 -7.37 -5.04 13.71
N GLY A 217 -8.50 -5.74 13.90
CA GLY A 217 -9.66 -5.24 14.61
C GLY A 217 -9.35 -4.61 15.97
N GLN A 218 -10.08 -3.58 16.32
CA GLN A 218 -9.88 -2.84 17.58
C GLN A 218 -10.93 -3.10 18.65
N SER A 219 -12.12 -3.51 18.25
CA SER A 219 -13.28 -3.60 19.15
C SER A 219 -13.60 -5.02 19.58
N ASP A 220 -13.26 -6.01 18.77
CA ASP A 220 -13.56 -7.40 18.97
C ASP A 220 -12.33 -8.26 18.70
N PRO A 221 -11.83 -9.04 19.69
CA PRO A 221 -10.62 -9.84 19.55
C PRO A 221 -10.75 -11.02 18.58
N GLU A 222 -11.94 -11.35 18.12
CA GLU A 222 -12.15 -12.38 17.11
C GLU A 222 -11.89 -11.89 15.67
N PHE A 223 -11.90 -10.57 15.43
CA PHE A 223 -11.64 -10.00 14.10
C PHE A 223 -10.17 -9.72 13.91
N VAL A 224 -9.46 -10.72 13.41
CA VAL A 224 -8.00 -10.70 13.27
C VAL A 224 -7.52 -11.40 12.01
N GLU A 225 -6.40 -10.91 11.47
CA GLU A 225 -5.71 -11.52 10.33
C GLU A 225 -4.23 -11.13 10.33
N THR A 226 -3.38 -11.88 9.62
CA THR A 226 -2.00 -11.48 9.35
C THR A 226 -1.89 -10.84 7.99
N HIS A 227 -0.94 -9.92 7.84
CA HIS A 227 -0.66 -9.23 6.59
C HIS A 227 0.82 -9.38 6.24
N ASP A 228 1.11 -10.25 5.28
CA ASP A 228 2.47 -10.58 4.84
C ASP A 228 2.72 -10.05 3.43
N VAL A 229 3.63 -9.09 3.24
CA VAL A 229 4.13 -8.70 1.92
C VAL A 229 5.26 -9.64 1.55
N ASN A 230 5.20 -10.26 0.34
CA ASN A 230 6.11 -11.32 -0.08
C ASN A 230 7.27 -10.78 -0.93
N PHE A 231 6.98 -9.91 -1.90
CA PHE A 231 7.97 -9.15 -2.67
C PHE A 231 7.53 -7.70 -2.85
N TRP A 232 8.46 -6.81 -3.21
CA TRP A 232 8.16 -5.42 -3.49
C TRP A 232 9.13 -4.82 -4.49
N LEU A 233 8.59 -4.24 -5.55
CA LEU A 233 9.29 -3.44 -6.54
C LEU A 233 8.66 -2.04 -6.57
N PHE A 234 9.49 -1.01 -6.64
CA PHE A 234 9.07 0.37 -6.83
C PHE A 234 10.02 1.08 -7.80
N ALA A 235 9.47 1.88 -8.69
CA ALA A 235 10.23 2.76 -9.58
C ALA A 235 9.53 4.11 -9.72
N SER A 236 10.30 5.21 -9.77
CA SER A 236 9.79 6.54 -10.09
C SER A 236 10.77 7.33 -10.95
N CYS A 237 10.25 8.20 -11.83
CA CYS A 237 11.07 9.07 -12.66
C CYS A 237 10.28 10.32 -13.12
N TYR A 238 11.01 11.38 -13.51
CA TYR A 238 10.47 12.63 -14.07
C TYR A 238 10.39 12.65 -15.59
N LYS A 239 10.62 11.53 -16.28
CA LYS A 239 10.57 11.50 -17.75
C LYS A 239 9.17 11.28 -18.28
N ASP A 240 8.86 12.01 -19.36
CA ASP A 240 7.60 11.91 -20.10
C ASP A 240 7.51 10.60 -20.95
N ASP A 241 8.37 9.61 -20.70
CA ASP A 241 8.42 8.36 -21.46
C ASP A 241 8.15 7.14 -20.56
N PRO A 242 6.90 6.66 -20.51
CA PRO A 242 6.54 5.41 -19.82
C PRO A 242 7.35 4.20 -20.32
N ALA A 243 7.80 4.22 -21.60
CA ALA A 243 8.62 3.16 -22.15
C ALA A 243 10.01 3.07 -21.49
N THR A 244 10.52 4.16 -20.91
CA THR A 244 11.77 4.12 -20.13
C THR A 244 11.57 3.40 -18.80
N LEU A 245 10.44 3.60 -18.15
CA LEU A 245 10.09 2.88 -16.91
C LEU A 245 9.89 1.38 -17.22
N ALA A 246 9.11 1.05 -18.24
CA ALA A 246 8.88 -0.32 -18.70
C ALA A 246 10.19 -1.03 -19.08
N LYS A 247 11.09 -0.39 -19.85
CA LYS A 247 12.41 -0.96 -20.20
C LYS A 247 13.31 -1.19 -18.99
N THR A 248 13.22 -0.34 -17.97
CA THR A 248 13.97 -0.53 -16.72
C THR A 248 13.42 -1.74 -15.96
N LEU A 249 12.10 -1.93 -15.95
CA LEU A 249 11.43 -3.04 -15.28
C LEU A 249 11.69 -4.39 -15.99
N THR A 250 11.64 -4.43 -17.34
CA THR A 250 11.95 -5.63 -18.11
C THR A 250 13.44 -6.03 -18.02
N GLY A 251 14.33 -5.07 -17.76
CA GLY A 251 15.74 -5.34 -17.48
C GLY A 251 15.99 -6.00 -16.11
N ILE A 252 15.04 -5.89 -15.17
CA ILE A 252 15.13 -6.48 -13.81
C ILE A 252 14.46 -7.84 -13.76
N ASN A 253 13.29 -7.97 -14.38
CA ASN A 253 12.55 -9.23 -14.47
C ASN A 253 11.76 -9.26 -15.79
N PRO A 254 12.19 -10.11 -16.77
CA PRO A 254 11.51 -10.25 -18.06
C PRO A 254 10.06 -10.73 -17.96
N ASP A 255 9.69 -11.38 -16.85
CA ASP A 255 8.35 -11.95 -16.64
C ASP A 255 7.33 -10.90 -16.15
N LEU A 256 7.76 -9.65 -15.95
CA LEU A 256 6.91 -8.51 -15.59
C LEU A 256 6.45 -7.67 -16.81
N ALA A 257 6.70 -8.16 -18.03
CA ALA A 257 6.36 -7.46 -19.26
C ALA A 257 5.04 -7.92 -19.88
#